data_f8ca6a278be800a7bb62d09be1c4cae5
#
_entry.id   f8ca6a278be800a7bb62d09be1c4cae5
#
_cell.length_a   1.000
_cell.length_b   1.000
_cell.length_c   1.000
_cell.angle_alpha   90.00
_cell.angle_beta   90.00
_cell.angle_gamma   90.00
#
_symmetry.space_group_name_H-M   'P 1'
#
loop_
_entity.id
_entity.type
_entity.pdbx_description
1 polymer ?
#
loop_
_entity_poly.entity_id
_entity_poly.type
_entity_poly.pdbx_seq_one_letter_code
_entity_poly.pdbx_strand_id
1 'polypeptide(L)'
;MPFMKFLKTKMTAALALLLVSCLLLAGCDLAGNLSTDSFDPNGGNNTEAQTVADTGADTLSATDGEQTLAGSDSELEVPALSMPAFTPADAPAFAGEPFVAINGNVPFFTTNQITAESYEFYSELDDLGRCGITVASVGQDMMPTEDRESISSVKPSGWQSVKYDASLVSGGYLYNRAHLIGFQLCGENANELNLITGTRYLNIDGMLPFENMVADYVKETGNHVLYRVTPIYTGDNLVAEGVLMEGWSVEDNGEGICFNVYAYNVQPGITIDYATGLSHLSDEPWETQAPVEKDYVLNTKTKKFHNTWCGSVADMSETNKQEFHGYRSELIEDGYAACGSCNP
;
A
#
# COMPACT_ATOMS: atom_id res chain seq x y z
N MET A 1 -7.36 57.43 21.18
CA MET A 1 -8.67 58.06 21.50
C MET A 1 -9.59 57.84 20.30
N PRO A 2 -10.89 57.54 20.47
CA PRO A 2 -11.53 56.69 21.47
C PRO A 2 -12.22 55.47 20.81
N PHE A 3 -12.32 54.33 21.50
CA PHE A 3 -13.49 53.82 22.25
C PHE A 3 -14.86 53.95 21.54
N MET A 4 -15.43 52.79 21.21
CA MET A 4 -16.82 52.54 21.60
C MET A 4 -17.17 51.06 21.65
N LYS A 5 -17.58 50.65 22.85
CA LYS A 5 -18.32 49.42 23.20
C LYS A 5 -19.78 49.56 22.74
N PHE A 6 -20.38 48.44 22.34
CA PHE A 6 -21.81 48.13 22.52
C PHE A 6 -22.00 46.64 22.43
N LEU A 7 -22.34 46.01 23.37
CA LEU A 7 -23.45 45.79 24.30
C LEU A 7 -24.28 44.56 23.90
N LYS A 8 -24.31 43.67 24.84
CA LYS A 8 -25.07 42.41 24.89
C LYS A 8 -26.58 42.66 24.71
N THR A 9 -27.25 41.69 24.04
CA THR A 9 -28.65 41.46 24.39
C THR A 9 -28.90 39.92 24.38
N LYS A 10 -29.22 39.44 25.56
CA LYS A 10 -29.83 38.12 25.81
C LYS A 10 -31.31 38.19 25.43
N MET A 11 -31.83 37.13 24.81
CA MET A 11 -33.24 36.80 24.99
C MET A 11 -33.42 35.29 25.09
N THR A 12 -34.06 34.93 26.14
CA THR A 12 -34.44 33.62 26.66
C THR A 12 -35.85 33.22 26.22
N ALA A 13 -36.07 31.90 26.29
CA ALA A 13 -37.37 31.20 26.45
C ALA A 13 -38.14 30.89 25.16
N ALA A 14 -38.83 29.76 24.98
CA ALA A 14 -39.30 28.68 25.86
C ALA A 14 -39.73 27.49 25.00
N LEU A 15 -39.45 26.29 25.47
CA LEU A 15 -40.34 25.18 25.81
C LEU A 15 -41.53 24.89 24.88
N ALA A 16 -41.53 23.74 24.18
CA ALA A 16 -42.73 22.92 24.02
C ALA A 16 -42.32 21.43 23.84
N LEU A 17 -42.68 20.68 24.84
CA LEU A 17 -42.80 19.21 24.89
C LEU A 17 -43.94 18.76 23.97
N LEU A 18 -43.78 17.69 23.22
CA LEU A 18 -44.86 16.74 22.94
C LEU A 18 -44.31 15.33 22.65
N LEU A 19 -44.58 14.46 23.60
CA LEU A 19 -44.58 13.02 23.56
C LEU A 19 -45.69 12.48 22.66
N VAL A 20 -45.41 11.44 21.87
CA VAL A 20 -46.28 10.28 21.59
C VAL A 20 -45.38 9.20 20.97
N SER A 21 -44.99 8.16 21.58
CA SER A 21 -45.49 6.87 22.03
C SER A 21 -46.03 5.96 20.91
N CYS A 22 -45.43 4.74 20.89
CA CYS A 22 -45.97 3.44 20.41
C CYS A 22 -45.87 3.14 18.91
N LEU A 23 -45.54 1.97 18.42
CA LEU A 23 -45.47 0.56 18.88
C LEU A 23 -44.68 -0.26 17.89
N LEU A 24 -43.77 -1.13 18.37
CA LEU A 24 -43.66 -2.58 18.18
C LEU A 24 -43.95 -3.20 16.79
N LEU A 25 -43.02 -3.93 16.30
CA LEU A 25 -42.99 -5.33 15.84
C LEU A 25 -42.34 -5.49 14.44
N ALA A 26 -41.31 -6.16 14.42
CA ALA A 26 -40.95 -7.38 13.71
C ALA A 26 -39.47 -7.43 13.43
N GLY A 27 -38.85 -8.39 14.05
CA GLY A 27 -37.45 -8.72 13.87
C GLY A 27 -37.18 -9.30 12.49
N CYS A 28 -35.95 -9.05 12.06
CA CYS A 28 -35.17 -9.97 11.28
C CYS A 28 -33.75 -9.81 11.70
N ASP A 29 -33.25 -10.83 12.39
CA ASP A 29 -31.84 -11.04 12.64
C ASP A 29 -31.09 -11.09 11.31
N LEU A 30 -30.17 -10.18 11.12
CA LEU A 30 -29.02 -10.36 10.26
C LEU A 30 -27.79 -9.99 11.08
N ALA A 31 -27.38 -10.94 11.93
CA ALA A 31 -26.07 -10.98 12.48
C ALA A 31 -25.09 -11.29 11.34
N GLY A 32 -24.63 -10.27 10.66
CA GLY A 32 -23.45 -10.34 9.83
C GLY A 32 -22.24 -10.45 10.76
N ASN A 33 -21.67 -11.65 10.88
CA ASN A 33 -20.38 -11.89 11.50
C ASN A 33 -19.34 -10.97 10.85
N LEU A 34 -18.94 -9.94 11.57
CA LEU A 34 -17.60 -9.35 11.36
C LEU A 34 -16.60 -10.36 11.93
N SER A 35 -16.09 -11.22 11.06
CA SER A 35 -14.90 -12.00 11.33
C SER A 35 -13.73 -11.02 11.36
N THR A 36 -13.24 -10.74 12.56
CA THR A 36 -11.91 -10.19 12.74
C THR A 36 -10.94 -11.32 12.52
N ASP A 37 -10.62 -11.60 11.26
CA ASP A 37 -9.56 -12.54 10.94
C ASP A 37 -8.21 -11.94 11.35
N SER A 38 -7.74 -12.44 12.48
CA SER A 38 -6.36 -12.31 12.89
C SER A 38 -5.51 -13.07 11.89
N PHE A 39 -4.76 -12.36 11.10
CA PHE A 39 -3.80 -12.86 10.12
C PHE A 39 -2.73 -13.71 10.82
N ASP A 40 -2.79 -15.04 10.65
CA ASP A 40 -1.74 -15.97 11.05
C ASP A 40 -0.80 -16.19 9.85
N PRO A 41 0.46 -15.74 9.90
CA PRO A 41 1.42 -15.89 8.83
C PRO A 41 2.02 -17.31 8.68
N ASN A 42 1.60 -18.30 9.51
CA ASN A 42 2.17 -19.65 9.54
C ASN A 42 1.13 -20.78 9.55
N GLY A 43 0.21 -20.80 8.60
CA GLY A 43 -0.65 -21.97 8.39
C GLY A 43 0.14 -23.16 7.83
N GLY A 44 0.89 -23.84 8.67
CA GLY A 44 1.47 -25.16 8.37
C GLY A 44 0.47 -26.25 8.76
N ASN A 45 -0.28 -26.79 7.81
CA ASN A 45 -0.98 -28.06 8.00
C ASN A 45 -0.20 -29.18 7.26
N ASN A 46 0.41 -30.03 8.07
CA ASN A 46 0.82 -31.36 7.67
C ASN A 46 -0.43 -32.20 7.37
N THR A 47 -0.60 -32.65 6.15
CA THR A 47 -1.43 -33.81 5.86
C THR A 47 -0.64 -34.75 4.95
N GLU A 48 -0.53 -35.97 5.42
CA GLU A 48 0.25 -37.05 4.88
C GLU A 48 -0.20 -37.44 3.45
N ALA A 49 0.80 -37.74 2.64
CA ALA A 49 0.64 -38.30 1.31
C ALA A 49 0.02 -39.71 1.37
N GLN A 50 -1.01 -39.97 0.62
CA GLN A 50 -1.36 -41.31 0.15
C GLN A 50 -1.08 -41.39 -1.33
N THR A 51 -0.10 -42.24 -1.64
CA THR A 51 0.26 -42.71 -2.97
C THR A 51 -0.84 -43.63 -3.49
N VAL A 52 -1.33 -43.35 -4.70
CA VAL A 52 -1.98 -44.36 -5.54
C VAL A 52 -1.34 -44.26 -6.90
N ALA A 53 -0.63 -45.35 -7.26
CA ALA A 53 -0.16 -45.60 -8.60
C ALA A 53 -1.32 -46.11 -9.45
N ASP A 54 -1.48 -45.60 -10.65
CA ASP A 54 -2.06 -46.42 -11.72
C ASP A 54 -1.41 -46.08 -13.06
N THR A 55 -1.08 -47.19 -13.71
CA THR A 55 -0.40 -47.35 -14.99
C THR A 55 -1.42 -47.39 -16.13
N GLY A 56 -1.15 -46.68 -17.21
CA GLY A 56 -1.93 -46.80 -18.44
C GLY A 56 -1.25 -46.12 -19.62
N ALA A 57 -0.40 -46.85 -20.31
CA ALA A 57 0.08 -46.46 -21.62
C ALA A 57 -0.98 -46.73 -22.68
N ASP A 58 -1.21 -45.76 -23.56
CA ASP A 58 -1.70 -46.05 -24.90
C ASP A 58 -1.16 -45.05 -25.93
N THR A 59 -0.42 -45.62 -26.84
CA THR A 59 0.13 -45.02 -28.06
C THR A 59 -0.94 -44.95 -29.13
N LEU A 60 -1.11 -43.84 -29.82
CA LEU A 60 -1.58 -43.76 -31.22
C LEU A 60 -1.06 -42.51 -31.93
N SER A 61 -0.22 -42.78 -32.82
CA SER A 61 0.13 -42.42 -34.19
C SER A 61 -0.42 -41.12 -34.79
N ALA A 62 0.56 -40.43 -35.45
CA ALA A 62 0.50 -39.21 -36.23
C ALA A 62 -0.45 -39.27 -37.45
N THR A 63 -1.01 -38.10 -37.79
CA THR A 63 -1.19 -37.69 -39.20
C THR A 63 -1.03 -36.18 -39.33
N ASP A 64 -0.21 -35.84 -40.34
CA ASP A 64 0.11 -34.49 -40.81
C ASP A 64 -1.12 -33.67 -41.19
N GLY A 65 -1.03 -32.38 -40.87
CA GLY A 65 -1.93 -31.35 -41.36
C GLY A 65 -1.34 -29.95 -41.12
N GLU A 66 -0.36 -29.63 -41.97
CA GLU A 66 0.24 -28.27 -42.07
C GLU A 66 -0.84 -27.28 -42.53
N GLN A 67 -1.33 -26.44 -41.61
CA GLN A 67 -2.00 -25.19 -41.93
C GLN A 67 -1.30 -24.07 -41.18
N THR A 68 -0.44 -23.38 -41.92
CA THR A 68 0.12 -22.07 -41.58
C THR A 68 -1.02 -21.06 -41.48
N LEU A 69 -1.48 -20.81 -40.24
CA LEU A 69 -2.21 -19.57 -39.91
C LEU A 69 -1.15 -18.58 -39.46
N ALA A 70 -0.84 -17.61 -40.31
CA ALA A 70 -0.16 -16.39 -39.93
C ALA A 70 -1.08 -15.63 -38.95
N GLY A 71 -0.95 -15.92 -37.67
CA GLY A 71 -1.43 -15.05 -36.61
C GLY A 71 -0.43 -13.91 -36.48
N SER A 72 -0.85 -12.71 -36.73
CA SER A 72 -0.11 -11.51 -36.36
C SER A 72 -0.09 -11.45 -34.86
N ASP A 73 0.98 -11.95 -34.26
CA ASP A 73 1.34 -11.61 -32.89
C ASP A 73 1.69 -10.11 -32.94
N SER A 74 0.69 -9.27 -32.71
CA SER A 74 0.97 -7.93 -32.25
C SER A 74 1.47 -8.09 -30.81
N GLU A 75 2.77 -8.34 -30.66
CA GLU A 75 3.49 -8.07 -29.44
C GLU A 75 3.10 -6.63 -29.06
N LEU A 76 2.32 -6.47 -28.01
CA LEU A 76 2.11 -5.16 -27.39
C LEU A 76 3.51 -4.70 -27.01
N GLU A 77 4.11 -3.81 -27.82
CA GLU A 77 5.33 -3.15 -27.42
C GLU A 77 5.00 -2.36 -26.15
N VAL A 78 5.28 -2.98 -24.99
CA VAL A 78 5.24 -2.29 -23.71
C VAL A 78 6.11 -1.04 -23.90
N PRO A 79 5.55 0.18 -23.76
CA PRO A 79 6.32 1.40 -23.97
C PRO A 79 7.60 1.31 -23.17
N ALA A 80 8.76 1.54 -23.80
CA ALA A 80 10.06 1.35 -23.20
C ALA A 80 10.06 1.93 -21.79
N LEU A 81 10.10 1.04 -20.80
CA LEU A 81 10.12 1.39 -19.40
C LEU A 81 11.45 2.07 -19.11
N SER A 82 11.53 3.38 -19.41
CA SER A 82 12.67 4.17 -18.99
C SER A 82 12.66 4.19 -17.46
N MET A 83 13.68 3.55 -16.87
CA MET A 83 13.94 3.66 -15.43
C MET A 83 13.96 5.14 -15.07
N PRO A 84 13.23 5.56 -14.03
CA PRO A 84 13.50 6.87 -13.47
C PRO A 84 14.98 6.93 -13.09
N ALA A 85 15.64 8.05 -13.37
CA ALA A 85 17.03 8.27 -12.97
C ALA A 85 17.10 8.53 -11.45
N PHE A 86 16.63 7.54 -10.66
CA PHE A 86 16.60 7.59 -9.21
C PHE A 86 17.47 6.46 -8.65
N THR A 87 18.39 6.82 -7.77
CA THR A 87 19.32 5.90 -7.12
C THR A 87 19.22 6.01 -5.61
N PRO A 88 19.75 5.07 -4.82
CA PRO A 88 19.76 5.19 -3.37
C PRO A 88 20.43 6.50 -2.87
N ALA A 89 21.36 7.06 -3.64
CA ALA A 89 22.02 8.33 -3.31
C ALA A 89 21.09 9.55 -3.45
N ASP A 90 20.00 9.41 -4.20
CA ASP A 90 19.01 10.48 -4.40
C ASP A 90 17.95 10.46 -3.29
N ALA A 91 17.83 9.35 -2.55
CA ALA A 91 16.94 9.26 -1.41
C ALA A 91 17.51 10.03 -0.21
N PRO A 92 16.72 10.92 0.42
CA PRO A 92 17.11 11.48 1.70
C PRO A 92 17.39 10.38 2.73
N ALA A 93 18.29 10.63 3.67
CA ALA A 93 18.51 9.72 4.78
C ALA A 93 17.18 9.50 5.55
N PHE A 94 16.99 8.26 6.04
CA PHE A 94 15.82 7.95 6.86
C PHE A 94 15.77 8.86 8.09
N ALA A 95 14.63 9.51 8.28
CA ALA A 95 14.42 10.53 9.29
C ALA A 95 13.22 10.22 10.21
N GLY A 96 12.87 8.94 10.36
CA GLY A 96 11.76 8.49 11.22
C GLY A 96 10.43 8.33 10.50
N GLU A 97 10.30 8.87 9.29
CA GLU A 97 9.10 8.73 8.47
C GLU A 97 9.21 7.53 7.52
N PRO A 98 8.11 6.76 7.33
CA PRO A 98 8.14 5.56 6.52
C PRO A 98 8.43 5.83 5.03
N PHE A 99 8.16 7.02 4.56
CA PHE A 99 8.39 7.45 3.18
C PHE A 99 8.68 8.94 3.08
N VAL A 100 9.20 9.35 1.94
CA VAL A 100 9.46 10.75 1.61
C VAL A 100 9.01 11.04 0.18
N ALA A 101 8.44 12.22 -0.05
CA ALA A 101 8.08 12.65 -1.39
C ALA A 101 9.33 12.95 -2.25
N ILE A 102 9.32 12.49 -3.49
CA ILE A 102 10.38 12.66 -4.48
C ILE A 102 9.84 13.53 -5.62
N ASN A 103 10.72 14.31 -6.25
CA ASN A 103 10.37 15.14 -7.40
C ASN A 103 9.14 16.04 -7.18
N GLY A 104 9.00 16.62 -5.98
CA GLY A 104 7.83 17.42 -5.64
C GLY A 104 6.51 16.63 -5.65
N ASN A 105 6.58 15.32 -5.39
CA ASN A 105 5.48 14.37 -5.41
C ASN A 105 4.87 14.14 -6.81
N VAL A 106 5.60 14.43 -7.88
CA VAL A 106 5.16 14.24 -9.27
C VAL A 106 5.86 13.00 -9.87
N PRO A 107 5.11 12.02 -10.41
CA PRO A 107 5.68 10.85 -11.07
C PRO A 107 6.59 11.19 -12.25
N PHE A 108 7.52 10.28 -12.56
CA PHE A 108 8.38 10.38 -13.75
C PHE A 108 7.77 9.77 -15.02
N PHE A 109 6.45 9.56 -15.04
CA PHE A 109 5.78 9.03 -16.22
C PHE A 109 5.88 9.97 -17.42
N THR A 110 6.05 9.38 -18.60
CA THR A 110 5.96 10.10 -19.87
C THR A 110 4.57 9.94 -20.46
N THR A 111 4.14 10.87 -21.29
CA THR A 111 2.78 10.88 -21.87
C THR A 111 2.45 9.59 -22.64
N ASN A 112 3.44 8.94 -23.26
CA ASN A 112 3.25 7.69 -23.99
C ASN A 112 3.13 6.44 -23.09
N GLN A 113 3.37 6.55 -21.80
CA GLN A 113 3.18 5.47 -20.83
C GLN A 113 1.76 5.50 -20.23
N ILE A 114 1.08 6.64 -20.30
CA ILE A 114 -0.23 6.84 -19.69
C ILE A 114 -1.30 6.24 -20.60
N THR A 115 -1.98 5.19 -20.14
CA THR A 115 -3.05 4.50 -20.87
C THR A 115 -4.15 4.05 -19.93
N ALA A 116 -5.39 4.12 -20.42
CA ALA A 116 -6.58 3.57 -19.75
C ALA A 116 -6.85 2.10 -20.13
N GLU A 117 -5.91 1.44 -20.80
CA GLU A 117 -5.97 -0.01 -21.03
C GLU A 117 -5.33 -0.70 -19.83
N SER A 118 -6.06 -1.63 -19.19
CA SER A 118 -5.55 -2.43 -18.09
C SER A 118 -4.40 -3.32 -18.53
N TYR A 119 -3.27 -3.26 -17.86
CA TYR A 119 -2.13 -4.16 -18.06
C TYR A 119 -1.27 -4.22 -16.80
N GLU A 120 -0.46 -5.25 -16.71
CA GLU A 120 0.59 -5.40 -15.73
C GLU A 120 1.89 -5.88 -16.39
N PHE A 121 3.00 -5.47 -15.81
CA PHE A 121 4.32 -5.85 -16.25
C PHE A 121 5.25 -6.04 -15.05
N TYR A 122 6.02 -7.10 -15.08
CA TYR A 122 7.03 -7.46 -14.09
C TYR A 122 8.34 -7.71 -14.80
N SER A 123 9.40 -6.99 -14.40
CA SER A 123 10.74 -7.27 -14.92
C SER A 123 11.19 -8.66 -14.50
N GLU A 124 11.96 -9.31 -15.37
CA GLU A 124 12.69 -10.53 -15.00
C GLU A 124 13.61 -10.28 -13.81
N LEU A 125 13.84 -11.31 -13.01
CA LEU A 125 14.84 -11.24 -11.95
C LEU A 125 16.23 -10.97 -12.55
N ASP A 126 17.03 -10.17 -11.86
CA ASP A 126 18.41 -9.96 -12.26
C ASP A 126 19.32 -11.16 -11.91
N ASP A 127 20.60 -11.09 -12.25
CA ASP A 127 21.58 -12.16 -11.99
C ASP A 127 21.75 -12.51 -10.50
N LEU A 128 21.29 -11.66 -9.60
CA LEU A 128 21.27 -11.88 -8.14
C LEU A 128 19.93 -12.38 -7.64
N GLY A 129 18.96 -12.62 -8.53
CA GLY A 129 17.61 -13.06 -8.20
C GLY A 129 16.76 -11.95 -7.56
N ARG A 130 17.05 -10.68 -7.84
CA ARG A 130 16.33 -9.52 -7.30
C ARG A 130 15.23 -9.06 -8.28
N CYS A 131 14.08 -8.65 -7.75
CA CYS A 131 13.02 -8.04 -8.54
C CYS A 131 13.48 -6.70 -9.14
N GLY A 132 13.04 -6.45 -10.37
CA GLY A 132 13.18 -5.15 -11.03
C GLY A 132 11.91 -4.31 -10.91
N ILE A 133 11.69 -3.42 -11.89
CA ILE A 133 10.52 -2.57 -11.98
C ILE A 133 9.26 -3.40 -12.18
N THR A 134 8.19 -3.02 -11.50
CA THR A 134 6.83 -3.47 -11.78
C THR A 134 5.95 -2.29 -12.15
N VAL A 135 5.08 -2.46 -13.13
CA VAL A 135 4.15 -1.41 -13.61
C VAL A 135 2.80 -2.03 -13.87
N ALA A 136 1.73 -1.33 -13.52
CA ALA A 136 0.38 -1.68 -13.94
C ALA A 136 -0.42 -0.41 -14.27
N SER A 137 -1.27 -0.49 -15.29
CA SER A 137 -2.41 0.40 -15.41
C SER A 137 -3.58 -0.27 -14.73
N VAL A 138 -3.75 0.03 -13.44
CA VAL A 138 -4.71 -0.66 -12.57
C VAL A 138 -6.12 -0.21 -12.90
N GLY A 139 -6.90 -1.11 -13.50
CA GLY A 139 -8.33 -0.96 -13.70
C GLY A 139 -9.13 -1.85 -12.76
N GLN A 140 -10.43 -1.60 -12.66
CA GLN A 140 -11.32 -2.39 -11.81
C GLN A 140 -11.41 -3.87 -12.21
N ASP A 141 -11.18 -4.18 -13.48
CA ASP A 141 -11.16 -5.52 -14.06
C ASP A 141 -9.96 -6.37 -13.62
N MET A 142 -8.87 -5.72 -13.15
CA MET A 142 -7.68 -6.40 -12.63
C MET A 142 -7.78 -6.73 -11.15
N MET A 143 -8.70 -6.09 -10.43
CA MET A 143 -8.83 -6.30 -8.99
C MET A 143 -9.25 -7.72 -8.65
N PRO A 144 -8.78 -8.31 -7.52
CA PRO A 144 -9.06 -9.68 -7.18
C PRO A 144 -10.56 -9.92 -6.99
N THR A 145 -11.05 -11.02 -7.59
CA THR A 145 -12.40 -11.55 -7.39
C THR A 145 -12.41 -12.82 -6.54
N GLU A 146 -11.22 -13.33 -6.21
CA GLU A 146 -11.00 -14.53 -5.42
C GLU A 146 -10.21 -14.21 -4.15
N ASP A 147 -10.26 -15.12 -3.18
CA ASP A 147 -9.52 -14.98 -1.92
C ASP A 147 -8.02 -15.09 -2.14
N ARG A 148 -7.27 -14.39 -1.29
CA ARG A 148 -5.80 -14.41 -1.33
C ARG A 148 -5.27 -15.79 -0.97
N GLU A 149 -4.35 -16.30 -1.78
CA GLU A 149 -3.66 -17.55 -1.54
C GLU A 149 -2.35 -17.38 -0.76
N SER A 150 -1.77 -18.52 -0.33
CA SER A 150 -0.49 -18.53 0.39
C SER A 150 0.67 -18.22 -0.55
N ILE A 151 1.51 -17.26 -0.15
CA ILE A 151 2.73 -16.85 -0.85
C ILE A 151 4.00 -17.40 -0.16
N SER A 152 3.86 -18.33 0.78
CA SER A 152 4.96 -18.83 1.63
C SER A 152 6.03 -19.61 0.86
N SER A 153 5.72 -20.13 -0.32
CA SER A 153 6.66 -20.84 -1.22
C SER A 153 7.75 -19.95 -1.79
N VAL A 154 7.45 -18.67 -2.03
CA VAL A 154 8.41 -17.71 -2.60
C VAL A 154 9.39 -17.25 -1.52
N LYS A 155 10.67 -17.23 -1.88
CA LYS A 155 11.76 -16.71 -1.04
C LYS A 155 12.51 -15.66 -1.86
N PRO A 156 12.13 -14.37 -1.72
CA PRO A 156 12.81 -13.30 -2.43
C PRO A 156 14.31 -13.23 -2.08
N SER A 157 15.09 -12.51 -2.86
CA SER A 157 16.51 -12.28 -2.58
C SER A 157 16.72 -11.77 -1.15
N GLY A 158 17.74 -12.23 -0.45
CA GLY A 158 18.05 -11.86 0.93
C GLY A 158 17.02 -12.30 1.99
N TRP A 159 16.11 -13.24 1.65
CA TRP A 159 15.06 -13.68 2.59
C TRP A 159 15.61 -14.34 3.84
N GLN A 160 15.22 -13.80 5.00
CA GLN A 160 15.49 -14.37 6.33
C GLN A 160 14.17 -14.52 7.10
N SER A 161 14.01 -15.64 7.81
CA SER A 161 12.88 -15.84 8.72
C SER A 161 13.31 -15.51 10.14
N VAL A 162 13.21 -14.25 10.52
CA VAL A 162 13.69 -13.76 11.82
C VAL A 162 12.55 -13.09 12.59
N LYS A 163 12.55 -13.30 13.91
CA LYS A 163 11.58 -12.71 14.84
C LYS A 163 12.26 -11.79 15.83
N TYR A 164 11.56 -10.73 16.17
CA TYR A 164 11.88 -9.80 17.24
C TYR A 164 10.70 -9.66 18.21
N ASP A 165 10.90 -8.94 19.31
CA ASP A 165 9.82 -8.63 20.23
C ASP A 165 8.68 -7.87 19.52
N ALA A 166 7.44 -8.20 19.84
CA ALA A 166 6.26 -7.60 19.21
C ALA A 166 6.11 -6.08 19.49
N SER A 167 6.81 -5.56 20.51
CA SER A 167 6.90 -4.12 20.77
C SER A 167 7.76 -3.37 19.73
N LEU A 168 8.69 -4.08 19.07
CA LEU A 168 9.54 -3.54 18.01
C LEU A 168 9.00 -3.84 16.62
N VAL A 169 8.46 -5.04 16.43
CA VAL A 169 7.93 -5.48 15.14
C VAL A 169 6.52 -6.01 15.31
N SER A 170 5.54 -5.31 14.82
CA SER A 170 4.14 -5.75 14.87
C SER A 170 3.99 -7.15 14.26
N GLY A 171 3.45 -8.12 15.04
CA GLY A 171 3.36 -9.52 14.63
C GLY A 171 4.66 -10.32 14.78
N GLY A 172 5.75 -9.69 15.20
CA GLY A 172 7.01 -10.33 15.58
C GLY A 172 7.95 -10.68 14.42
N TYR A 173 7.48 -10.92 13.20
CA TYR A 173 8.34 -11.21 12.05
C TYR A 173 8.84 -9.94 11.40
N LEU A 174 10.19 -9.80 11.29
CA LEU A 174 10.82 -8.64 10.67
C LEU A 174 10.42 -8.49 9.20
N TYR A 175 10.55 -9.58 8.45
CA TYR A 175 10.33 -9.55 7.01
C TYR A 175 8.97 -10.11 6.61
N ASN A 176 8.35 -9.43 5.67
CA ASN A 176 7.21 -9.85 4.88
C ASN A 176 7.68 -10.14 3.45
N ARG A 177 6.98 -11.01 2.76
CA ARG A 177 7.03 -11.06 1.29
C ARG A 177 6.19 -9.89 0.82
N ALA A 178 6.84 -8.72 0.68
CA ALA A 178 6.15 -7.51 0.28
C ALA A 178 5.89 -7.57 -1.23
N HIS A 179 4.62 -7.48 -1.62
CA HIS A 179 4.26 -7.30 -3.02
C HIS A 179 4.71 -5.90 -3.47
N LEU A 180 5.27 -5.81 -4.67
CA LEU A 180 5.53 -4.52 -5.32
C LEU A 180 4.22 -3.92 -5.82
N ILE A 181 3.41 -4.69 -6.56
CA ILE A 181 2.02 -4.37 -6.83
C ILE A 181 1.15 -5.21 -5.91
N GLY A 182 0.44 -4.56 -4.98
CA GLY A 182 -0.34 -5.22 -3.95
C GLY A 182 -1.43 -6.13 -4.52
N PHE A 183 -1.68 -7.28 -3.85
CA PHE A 183 -2.73 -8.23 -4.24
C PHE A 183 -4.09 -7.55 -4.49
N GLN A 184 -4.45 -6.57 -3.70
CA GLN A 184 -5.71 -5.82 -3.84
C GLN A 184 -5.84 -5.02 -5.13
N LEU A 185 -4.73 -4.82 -5.87
CA LEU A 185 -4.69 -4.06 -7.12
C LEU A 185 -4.81 -4.94 -8.36
N CYS A 186 -4.09 -6.08 -8.38
CA CYS A 186 -3.99 -6.94 -9.57
C CYS A 186 -4.27 -8.43 -9.29
N GLY A 187 -4.60 -8.83 -8.06
CA GLY A 187 -4.92 -10.23 -7.75
C GLY A 187 -3.73 -11.20 -7.75
N GLU A 188 -2.50 -10.69 -7.93
CA GLU A 188 -1.29 -11.51 -8.00
C GLU A 188 -0.93 -12.11 -6.63
N ASN A 189 -0.75 -13.44 -6.57
CA ASN A 189 -0.40 -14.16 -5.35
C ASN A 189 1.11 -14.45 -5.26
N ALA A 190 1.53 -15.66 -5.61
CA ALA A 190 2.90 -16.17 -5.43
C ALA A 190 3.80 -15.88 -6.64
N ASN A 191 3.70 -14.71 -7.23
CA ASN A 191 4.54 -14.26 -8.33
C ASN A 191 5.92 -13.84 -7.80
N GLU A 192 6.96 -14.58 -8.15
CA GLU A 192 8.33 -14.30 -7.69
C GLU A 192 8.91 -12.98 -8.24
N LEU A 193 8.40 -12.50 -9.38
CA LEU A 193 8.79 -11.23 -9.98
C LEU A 193 8.18 -10.01 -9.26
N ASN A 194 7.20 -10.25 -8.39
CA ASN A 194 6.43 -9.24 -7.68
C ASN A 194 6.68 -9.22 -6.15
N LEU A 195 7.57 -10.07 -5.64
CA LEU A 195 7.78 -10.23 -4.19
C LEU A 195 9.21 -9.89 -3.80
N ILE A 196 9.37 -8.95 -2.86
CA ILE A 196 10.66 -8.59 -2.28
C ILE A 196 10.73 -8.93 -0.79
N THR A 197 11.95 -9.02 -0.26
CA THR A 197 12.20 -9.04 1.19
C THR A 197 11.99 -7.66 1.76
N GLY A 198 10.77 -7.38 2.21
CA GLY A 198 10.37 -6.11 2.80
C GLY A 198 10.21 -6.22 4.31
N THR A 199 10.62 -5.20 5.05
CA THR A 199 10.35 -5.13 6.49
C THR A 199 8.85 -5.01 6.75
N ARG A 200 8.44 -5.32 7.97
CA ARG A 200 7.07 -5.07 8.40
C ARG A 200 6.72 -3.59 8.30
N TYR A 201 7.66 -2.72 8.65
CA TYR A 201 7.50 -1.27 8.57
C TYR A 201 7.33 -0.78 7.13
N LEU A 202 8.20 -1.22 6.20
CA LEU A 202 8.01 -0.91 4.77
C LEU A 202 6.63 -1.34 4.29
N ASN A 203 6.24 -2.60 4.56
CA ASN A 203 5.02 -3.18 3.99
C ASN A 203 3.74 -2.49 4.52
N ILE A 204 3.69 -2.15 5.82
CA ILE A 204 2.48 -1.63 6.45
C ILE A 204 2.46 -0.09 6.50
N ASP A 205 3.58 0.51 6.89
CA ASP A 205 3.63 1.96 7.10
C ASP A 205 4.13 2.70 5.84
N GLY A 206 4.98 2.04 5.04
CA GLY A 206 5.54 2.61 3.81
C GLY A 206 4.62 2.43 2.59
N MET A 207 4.25 1.18 2.26
CA MET A 207 3.59 0.87 0.99
C MET A 207 2.07 0.86 1.07
N LEU A 208 1.49 0.17 2.06
CA LEU A 208 0.05 -0.06 2.16
C LEU A 208 -0.81 1.22 2.08
N PRO A 209 -0.43 2.38 2.62
CA PRO A 209 -1.22 3.60 2.48
C PRO A 209 -1.45 4.01 1.03
N PHE A 210 -0.44 3.87 0.17
CA PHE A 210 -0.52 4.21 -1.25
C PHE A 210 -1.30 3.16 -2.04
N GLU A 211 -1.10 1.88 -1.73
CA GLU A 211 -1.89 0.79 -2.32
C GLU A 211 -3.38 0.96 -2.02
N ASN A 212 -3.73 1.29 -0.76
CA ASN A 212 -5.12 1.56 -0.38
C ASN A 212 -5.70 2.77 -1.12
N MET A 213 -4.92 3.85 -1.26
CA MET A 213 -5.32 5.06 -1.99
C MET A 213 -5.65 4.74 -3.45
N VAL A 214 -4.81 3.95 -4.12
CA VAL A 214 -5.05 3.48 -5.50
C VAL A 214 -6.28 2.59 -5.57
N ALA A 215 -6.39 1.59 -4.68
CA ALA A 215 -7.51 0.67 -4.66
C ALA A 215 -8.85 1.37 -4.43
N ASP A 216 -8.89 2.31 -3.50
CA ASP A 216 -10.11 3.07 -3.18
C ASP A 216 -10.52 3.94 -4.38
N TYR A 217 -9.58 4.68 -4.99
CA TYR A 217 -9.84 5.48 -6.17
C TYR A 217 -10.40 4.66 -7.34
N VAL A 218 -9.77 3.54 -7.69
CA VAL A 218 -10.22 2.67 -8.79
C VAL A 218 -11.63 2.11 -8.51
N LYS A 219 -11.92 1.70 -7.27
CA LYS A 219 -13.25 1.19 -6.87
C LYS A 219 -14.34 2.26 -6.92
N GLU A 220 -14.02 3.49 -6.50
CA GLU A 220 -14.99 4.58 -6.41
C GLU A 220 -15.29 5.20 -7.77
N THR A 221 -14.28 5.32 -8.63
CA THR A 221 -14.42 6.02 -9.91
C THR A 221 -14.59 5.11 -11.11
N GLY A 222 -14.05 3.89 -11.06
CA GLY A 222 -13.90 3.01 -12.23
C GLY A 222 -12.80 3.45 -13.20
N ASN A 223 -12.05 4.50 -12.87
CA ASN A 223 -10.94 5.00 -13.64
C ASN A 223 -9.67 4.19 -13.39
N HIS A 224 -8.68 4.32 -14.27
CA HIS A 224 -7.39 3.66 -14.17
C HIS A 224 -6.37 4.49 -13.38
N VAL A 225 -5.46 3.79 -12.73
CA VAL A 225 -4.25 4.39 -12.14
C VAL A 225 -3.02 3.71 -12.72
N LEU A 226 -2.20 4.49 -13.42
CA LEU A 226 -0.86 4.04 -13.77
C LEU A 226 -0.02 4.02 -12.49
N TYR A 227 0.40 2.82 -12.08
CA TYR A 227 1.11 2.56 -10.83
C TYR A 227 2.43 1.85 -11.12
N ARG A 228 3.53 2.37 -10.60
CA ARG A 228 4.86 1.79 -10.78
C ARG A 228 5.57 1.68 -9.45
N VAL A 229 6.23 0.55 -9.23
CA VAL A 229 7.10 0.34 -8.08
C VAL A 229 8.47 -0.12 -8.55
N THR A 230 9.50 0.57 -8.10
CA THR A 230 10.89 0.30 -8.43
C THR A 230 11.66 0.01 -7.14
N PRO A 231 12.07 -1.24 -6.88
CA PRO A 231 12.95 -1.53 -5.77
C PRO A 231 14.34 -0.96 -6.04
N ILE A 232 14.94 -0.36 -5.02
CA ILE A 232 16.21 0.37 -5.12
C ILE A 232 17.26 -0.40 -4.32
N TYR A 233 18.30 -0.86 -5.03
CA TYR A 233 19.41 -1.62 -4.46
C TYR A 233 20.73 -0.88 -4.61
N THR A 234 21.60 -0.96 -3.60
CA THR A 234 22.98 -0.48 -3.69
C THR A 234 23.92 -1.63 -4.05
N GLY A 235 24.59 -1.52 -5.20
CA GLY A 235 25.53 -2.54 -5.67
C GLY A 235 24.92 -3.95 -5.68
N ASP A 236 25.59 -4.89 -5.03
CA ASP A 236 25.20 -6.30 -4.99
C ASP A 236 24.31 -6.66 -3.78
N ASN A 237 23.72 -5.68 -3.11
CA ASN A 237 22.82 -5.94 -1.99
C ASN A 237 21.62 -6.78 -2.42
N LEU A 238 21.32 -7.82 -1.63
CA LEU A 238 20.20 -8.73 -1.92
C LEU A 238 18.85 -8.20 -1.44
N VAL A 239 18.86 -7.24 -0.52
CA VAL A 239 17.66 -6.58 0.01
C VAL A 239 17.65 -5.14 -0.48
N ALA A 240 16.53 -4.66 -1.00
CA ALA A 240 16.36 -3.28 -1.40
C ALA A 240 16.41 -2.35 -0.18
N GLU A 241 17.08 -1.20 -0.28
CA GLU A 241 17.07 -0.17 0.76
C GLU A 241 15.71 0.53 0.88
N GLY A 242 14.91 0.45 -0.17
CA GLY A 242 13.55 0.98 -0.24
C GLY A 242 12.94 0.76 -1.61
N VAL A 243 11.76 1.30 -1.80
CA VAL A 243 11.04 1.26 -3.08
C VAL A 243 10.60 2.66 -3.48
N LEU A 244 10.80 3.02 -4.75
CA LEU A 244 10.18 4.19 -5.34
C LEU A 244 8.79 3.80 -5.84
N MET A 245 7.76 4.45 -5.32
CA MET A 245 6.36 4.21 -5.67
C MET A 245 5.80 5.43 -6.37
N GLU A 246 5.14 5.22 -7.50
CA GLU A 246 4.57 6.28 -8.33
C GLU A 246 3.14 5.93 -8.71
N GLY A 247 2.25 6.90 -8.65
CA GLY A 247 0.85 6.73 -9.03
C GLY A 247 0.31 7.96 -9.75
N TRP A 248 -0.47 7.70 -10.80
CA TRP A 248 -1.11 8.74 -11.62
C TRP A 248 -2.47 8.27 -12.11
N SER A 249 -3.54 8.95 -11.75
CA SER A 249 -4.87 8.66 -12.30
C SER A 249 -4.95 9.11 -13.75
N VAL A 250 -5.42 8.21 -14.62
CA VAL A 250 -5.27 8.34 -16.06
C VAL A 250 -6.30 9.29 -16.65
N GLU A 251 -7.58 9.04 -16.43
CA GLU A 251 -8.68 9.72 -17.10
C GLU A 251 -8.85 11.18 -16.66
N ASP A 252 -8.43 11.49 -15.43
CA ASP A 252 -8.50 12.86 -14.88
C ASP A 252 -7.14 13.58 -14.85
N ASN A 253 -6.11 13.00 -15.52
CA ASN A 253 -4.76 13.58 -15.60
C ASN A 253 -4.10 13.85 -14.25
N GLY A 254 -4.23 12.92 -13.30
CA GLY A 254 -3.59 12.99 -12.00
C GLY A 254 -4.31 13.88 -10.98
N GLU A 255 -5.56 14.30 -11.25
CA GLU A 255 -6.33 15.10 -10.32
C GLU A 255 -6.74 14.28 -9.09
N GLY A 256 -7.10 13.01 -9.28
CA GLY A 256 -7.48 12.10 -8.19
C GLY A 256 -6.29 11.43 -7.52
N ILE A 257 -5.34 10.92 -8.30
CA ILE A 257 -4.12 10.25 -7.81
C ILE A 257 -2.89 10.86 -8.48
N CYS A 258 -2.01 11.45 -7.67
CA CYS A 258 -0.70 11.92 -8.10
C CYS A 258 0.28 11.79 -6.95
N PHE A 259 1.19 10.82 -7.01
CA PHE A 259 2.26 10.70 -6.02
C PHE A 259 3.55 10.11 -6.60
N ASN A 260 4.66 10.49 -5.99
CA ASN A 260 5.99 9.96 -6.24
C ASN A 260 6.75 9.96 -4.91
N VAL A 261 6.89 8.79 -4.31
CA VAL A 261 7.44 8.64 -2.96
C VAL A 261 8.48 7.53 -2.90
N TYR A 262 9.50 7.73 -2.09
CA TYR A 262 10.44 6.69 -1.71
C TYR A 262 10.08 6.15 -0.33
N ALA A 263 9.69 4.89 -0.26
CA ALA A 263 9.38 4.19 0.99
C ALA A 263 10.60 3.39 1.46
N TYR A 264 11.02 3.61 2.71
CA TYR A 264 12.24 3.06 3.28
C TYR A 264 12.06 1.61 3.73
N ASN A 265 12.95 0.72 3.32
CA ASN A 265 12.97 -0.67 3.80
C ASN A 265 13.80 -0.79 5.09
N VAL A 266 13.34 -0.15 6.12
CA VAL A 266 13.94 -0.14 7.46
C VAL A 266 12.98 -0.74 8.48
N GLN A 267 13.47 -1.03 9.67
CA GLN A 267 12.64 -1.31 10.83
C GLN A 267 13.23 -0.55 12.02
N PRO A 268 12.48 0.40 12.61
CA PRO A 268 12.94 1.12 13.80
C PRO A 268 13.47 0.19 14.89
N GLY A 269 14.66 0.50 15.43
CA GLY A 269 15.32 -0.28 16.46
C GLY A 269 16.02 -1.56 15.97
N ILE A 270 16.08 -1.80 14.66
CA ILE A 270 16.75 -2.96 14.06
C ILE A 270 17.70 -2.48 12.96
N THR A 271 18.93 -2.98 13.02
CA THR A 271 19.93 -2.81 11.96
C THR A 271 19.82 -3.97 10.97
N ILE A 272 19.76 -3.65 9.69
CA ILE A 272 19.66 -4.60 8.57
C ILE A 272 20.98 -4.58 7.80
N ASP A 273 21.53 -5.75 7.55
CA ASP A 273 22.56 -5.96 6.54
C ASP A 273 21.91 -6.22 5.18
N TYR A 274 21.81 -5.20 4.35
CA TYR A 274 21.16 -5.29 3.04
C TYR A 274 21.89 -6.23 2.07
N ALA A 275 23.18 -6.48 2.27
CA ALA A 275 23.90 -7.44 1.44
C ALA A 275 23.39 -8.87 1.61
N THR A 276 22.87 -9.23 2.79
CA THR A 276 22.53 -10.62 3.13
C THR A 276 21.11 -10.80 3.65
N GLY A 277 20.45 -9.72 4.09
CA GLY A 277 19.18 -9.75 4.82
C GLY A 277 19.32 -10.14 6.29
N LEU A 278 20.54 -10.37 6.81
CA LEU A 278 20.74 -10.58 8.24
C LEU A 278 20.44 -9.29 9.02
N SER A 279 20.06 -9.46 10.28
CA SER A 279 19.65 -8.32 11.10
C SER A 279 19.97 -8.56 12.58
N HIS A 280 20.08 -7.48 13.33
CA HIS A 280 20.26 -7.49 14.77
C HIS A 280 19.61 -6.24 15.39
N LEU A 281 19.43 -6.26 16.71
CA LEU A 281 18.98 -5.06 17.43
C LEU A 281 20.00 -3.93 17.22
N SER A 282 19.52 -2.73 16.95
CA SER A 282 20.39 -1.57 16.84
C SER A 282 21.15 -1.31 18.15
N ASP A 283 22.45 -1.10 18.07
CA ASP A 283 23.30 -0.74 19.23
C ASP A 283 22.99 0.69 19.71
N GLU A 284 22.59 1.56 18.80
CA GLU A 284 22.14 2.90 19.13
C GLU A 284 20.65 2.81 19.54
N PRO A 285 20.26 3.43 20.66
CA PRO A 285 18.85 3.58 20.97
C PRO A 285 18.18 4.20 19.76
N TRP A 286 17.07 3.60 19.30
CA TRP A 286 16.18 4.28 18.39
C TRP A 286 15.66 5.51 19.15
N GLU A 287 16.40 6.59 19.07
CA GLU A 287 15.86 7.90 19.36
C GLU A 287 14.82 8.12 18.24
N THR A 288 13.56 7.97 18.62
CA THR A 288 12.51 8.62 17.86
C THR A 288 13.06 10.01 17.57
N GLN A 289 13.35 10.28 16.31
CA GLN A 289 13.81 11.62 15.95
C GLN A 289 12.87 12.59 16.64
N ALA A 290 13.42 13.70 17.11
CA ALA A 290 12.62 14.71 17.80
C ALA A 290 11.36 14.90 16.97
N PRO A 291 10.16 14.77 17.59
CA PRO A 291 8.91 14.80 16.85
C PRO A 291 8.95 15.96 15.87
N VAL A 292 8.69 15.69 14.59
CA VAL A 292 8.71 16.75 13.58
C VAL A 292 7.32 17.38 13.55
N GLU A 293 7.28 18.68 13.65
CA GLU A 293 6.03 19.44 13.43
C GLU A 293 5.63 19.29 11.96
N LYS A 294 4.37 18.95 11.74
CA LYS A 294 3.78 18.78 10.40
C LYS A 294 2.42 19.46 10.31
N ASP A 295 2.00 19.68 9.06
CA ASP A 295 0.66 20.12 8.74
C ASP A 295 -0.26 18.91 8.60
N TYR A 296 -1.36 18.90 9.34
CA TYR A 296 -2.40 17.89 9.29
C TYR A 296 -3.76 18.52 9.03
N VAL A 297 -4.69 17.74 8.50
CA VAL A 297 -6.10 18.09 8.40
C VAL A 297 -6.89 17.18 9.32
N LEU A 298 -7.61 17.75 10.26
CA LEU A 298 -8.41 17.04 11.25
C LEU A 298 -9.85 16.94 10.80
N ASN A 299 -10.44 15.76 10.93
CA ASN A 299 -11.87 15.57 10.90
C ASN A 299 -12.40 15.61 12.35
N THR A 300 -12.92 16.74 12.76
CA THR A 300 -13.37 16.97 14.14
C THR A 300 -14.57 16.11 14.53
N LYS A 301 -15.37 15.63 13.54
CA LYS A 301 -16.53 14.76 13.75
C LYS A 301 -16.11 13.29 13.97
N THR A 302 -15.22 12.79 13.14
CA THR A 302 -14.78 11.38 13.22
C THR A 302 -13.58 11.18 14.12
N LYS A 303 -12.97 12.28 14.60
CA LYS A 303 -11.74 12.27 15.38
C LYS A 303 -10.60 11.56 14.67
N LYS A 304 -10.48 11.77 13.35
CA LYS A 304 -9.36 11.31 12.54
C LYS A 304 -8.52 12.51 12.07
N PHE A 305 -7.21 12.30 11.97
CA PHE A 305 -6.32 13.26 11.35
C PHE A 305 -5.70 12.66 10.08
N HIS A 306 -5.39 13.52 9.14
CA HIS A 306 -5.00 13.18 7.78
C HIS A 306 -3.77 13.98 7.36
N ASN A 307 -2.95 13.43 6.46
CA ASN A 307 -2.01 14.25 5.69
C ASN A 307 -2.79 15.24 4.82
N THR A 308 -2.21 16.41 4.53
CA THR A 308 -2.85 17.46 3.74
C THR A 308 -3.22 17.04 2.32
N TRP A 309 -2.50 16.07 1.77
CA TRP A 309 -2.70 15.51 0.44
C TRP A 309 -3.66 14.29 0.38
N CYS A 310 -4.20 13.86 1.51
CA CYS A 310 -5.08 12.70 1.58
C CYS A 310 -6.39 12.94 0.81
N GLY A 311 -6.76 12.04 -0.10
CA GLY A 311 -8.01 12.14 -0.87
C GLY A 311 -9.26 12.32 -0.01
N SER A 312 -9.33 11.67 1.16
CA SER A 312 -10.43 11.87 2.12
C SER A 312 -10.58 13.31 2.64
N VAL A 313 -9.58 14.18 2.43
CA VAL A 313 -9.67 15.60 2.81
C VAL A 313 -10.54 16.39 1.85
N ALA A 314 -10.54 16.02 0.56
CA ALA A 314 -11.38 16.68 -0.45
C ALA A 314 -12.87 16.44 -0.18
N ASP A 315 -13.24 15.24 0.28
CA ASP A 315 -14.62 14.86 0.59
C ASP A 315 -15.08 15.30 1.98
N MET A 316 -14.20 15.92 2.76
CA MET A 316 -14.50 16.32 4.12
C MET A 316 -15.36 17.61 4.12
N SER A 317 -16.50 17.58 4.83
CA SER A 317 -17.31 18.78 5.04
C SER A 317 -16.46 19.87 5.72
N GLU A 318 -16.47 21.08 5.18
CA GLU A 318 -15.78 22.26 5.74
C GLU A 318 -16.11 22.52 7.21
N THR A 319 -17.31 22.16 7.66
CA THR A 319 -17.70 22.28 9.07
C THR A 319 -16.98 21.34 10.01
N ASN A 320 -16.40 20.25 9.48
CA ASN A 320 -15.67 19.23 10.24
C ASN A 320 -14.16 19.30 9.99
N LYS A 321 -13.72 20.11 9.03
CA LYS A 321 -12.33 20.28 8.63
C LYS A 321 -11.65 21.32 9.52
N GLN A 322 -10.49 20.95 10.06
CA GLN A 322 -9.64 21.85 10.84
C GLN A 322 -8.18 21.60 10.45
N GLU A 323 -7.46 22.65 10.11
CA GLU A 323 -6.00 22.58 9.94
C GLU A 323 -5.32 22.54 11.30
N PHE A 324 -4.24 21.76 11.39
CA PHE A 324 -3.41 21.66 12.59
C PHE A 324 -1.95 21.58 12.16
N HIS A 325 -1.11 22.40 12.79
CA HIS A 325 0.34 22.36 12.66
C HIS A 325 0.94 22.01 14.01
N GLY A 326 1.68 20.93 14.10
CA GLY A 326 2.26 20.44 15.35
C GLY A 326 2.66 18.97 15.27
N TYR A 327 2.78 18.34 16.42
CA TYR A 327 3.26 16.98 16.52
C TYR A 327 2.11 15.96 16.42
N ARG A 328 2.40 14.84 15.76
CA ARG A 328 1.48 13.69 15.69
C ARG A 328 1.06 13.18 17.09
N SER A 329 2.00 13.20 18.05
CA SER A 329 1.74 12.80 19.44
C SER A 329 0.66 13.65 20.12
N GLU A 330 0.65 14.96 19.88
CA GLU A 330 -0.37 15.87 20.42
C GLU A 330 -1.76 15.48 19.95
N LEU A 331 -1.90 15.12 18.67
CA LEU A 331 -3.18 14.69 18.10
C LEU A 331 -3.67 13.37 18.71
N ILE A 332 -2.75 12.44 18.97
CA ILE A 332 -3.08 11.17 19.62
C ILE A 332 -3.48 11.41 21.09
N GLU A 333 -2.78 12.28 21.80
CA GLU A 333 -3.12 12.68 23.19
C GLU A 333 -4.49 13.38 23.25
N ASP A 334 -4.83 14.18 22.24
CA ASP A 334 -6.13 14.84 22.08
C ASP A 334 -7.25 13.89 21.62
N GLY A 335 -6.95 12.58 21.50
CA GLY A 335 -7.91 11.54 21.17
C GLY A 335 -8.25 11.44 19.70
N TYR A 336 -7.40 11.95 18.81
CA TYR A 336 -7.52 11.71 17.38
C TYR A 336 -6.82 10.40 17.00
N ALA A 337 -7.37 9.70 16.04
CA ALA A 337 -6.76 8.53 15.41
C ALA A 337 -6.22 8.89 14.03
N ALA A 338 -5.11 8.29 13.63
CA ALA A 338 -4.58 8.41 12.28
C ALA A 338 -5.60 7.88 11.24
N CYS A 339 -5.70 8.53 10.10
CA CYS A 339 -6.48 8.03 8.97
C CYS A 339 -5.88 6.71 8.46
N GLY A 340 -6.72 5.69 8.27
CA GLY A 340 -6.25 4.37 7.79
C GLY A 340 -5.74 4.39 6.34
N SER A 341 -6.16 5.38 5.53
CA SER A 341 -5.75 5.46 4.12
C SER A 341 -4.42 6.18 3.92
N CYS A 342 -4.12 7.24 4.68
CA CYS A 342 -2.89 8.02 4.50
C CYS A 342 -1.89 7.90 5.66
N ASN A 343 -2.26 7.22 6.74
CA ASN A 343 -1.45 7.00 7.96
C ASN A 343 -0.54 8.19 8.30
N PRO A 344 -1.11 9.36 8.65
CA PRO A 344 -0.39 10.59 8.88
C PRO A 344 0.44 10.59 10.17
#